data_e4dc650bbb1a787ecd828100ba2c7a52
#
_entry.id   e4dc650bbb1a787ecd828100ba2c7a52
#
_cell.length_a   1.000
_cell.length_b   1.000
_cell.length_c   1.000
_cell.angle_alpha   90.00
_cell.angle_beta   90.00
_cell.angle_gamma   90.00
#
_symmetry.space_group_name_H-M   'P 1'
#
loop_
_entity.id
_entity.type
_entity.pdbx_description
1 polymer ?
#
loop_
_entity_poly.entity_id
_entity_poly.type
_entity_poly.pdbx_seq_one_letter_code
_entity_poly.pdbx_strand_id
1 'polypeptide(L)'
;MPGTWSSIASICSSKRTIAYAVCRDWADRGTSICTSWADKGSAACASWADRGRNECSSWADRGRSACSSWADRGHNECCDWWPCSWLCDAYYWVANWVCQGWYWIADWVCQAWYWVANWVCQAAYWLAKWVCLGWQWITHIVCSGNAGPVFLLTDGSILLNENAGGYGTHRWWKLEADASGGYGGSWTRLADSTIARKYFASAVLADGRFLVAGGEYTDTSGSQTQDEAIGVEIYDPSTDSWTVLASPPGATQLGDPPITVLPDGRVLVGEIDNTNVFIFTPGPDTWTAGPAKGTRSSEESWVLMPDSTVVTVQTDASGNAEKYDVASNAWVSAGTLPANIIENASAEIGPGILLPDGRAFFVGANAGRTALYSSGATSTDAGSWSAGPTIPMQPGDANPLGSKDGPGALMPGGKVLFTAGPVDGSSGNFLAPSRFFEFDGTALARVSDAPNADCPTYQGRLLPLPNGQVLWAREDKDEMYAYTNTEAPQDAWRPVIDTCPRQVSPDTVFTLSGTQFNGLSQAQGYGDDYSAATNYPLVRIRNARSGALRYCRTSDHSNMGVATGSLTVTTQVHVPADLELGFSLLEVVANGIASTPCRVNVIDHDKGSDQQGLDQQVERLAQAAH
;
A
#
# COMPACT_ATOMS: atom_id res chain seq x y z
N MET A 1 -7.81 16.39 -25.65
CA MET A 1 -7.83 15.01 -26.22
C MET A 1 -8.40 14.10 -25.16
N PRO A 2 -9.16 13.06 -25.50
CA PRO A 2 -9.62 12.12 -24.48
C PRO A 2 -8.42 11.50 -23.74
N GLY A 3 -8.57 11.21 -22.46
CA GLY A 3 -7.52 10.61 -21.66
C GLY A 3 -7.18 9.17 -22.10
N THR A 4 -6.09 8.65 -21.59
CA THR A 4 -5.56 7.33 -21.97
C THR A 4 -5.31 6.46 -20.74
N TRP A 5 -5.45 5.14 -20.91
CA TRP A 5 -5.20 4.15 -19.89
C TRP A 5 -3.79 3.56 -20.03
N SER A 6 -3.13 3.36 -18.90
CA SER A 6 -1.85 2.63 -18.79
C SER A 6 -1.92 1.64 -17.63
N SER A 7 -1.24 0.48 -17.76
CA SER A 7 -1.22 -0.55 -16.72
C SER A 7 -0.38 -0.13 -15.52
N ILE A 8 -0.82 -0.56 -14.33
CA ILE A 8 -0.06 -0.53 -13.06
C ILE A 8 0.30 -1.97 -12.66
N ALA A 9 1.38 -2.14 -11.90
CA ALA A 9 1.82 -3.46 -11.46
C ALA A 9 0.73 -4.18 -10.65
N SER A 10 0.47 -5.45 -10.99
CA SER A 10 -0.50 -6.28 -10.28
C SER A 10 0.06 -6.83 -8.97
N ILE A 11 -0.83 -7.17 -8.01
CA ILE A 11 -0.45 -7.81 -6.74
C ILE A 11 0.18 -9.18 -7.02
N CYS A 12 -0.34 -9.94 -7.97
CA CYS A 12 0.18 -11.25 -8.33
C CYS A 12 1.61 -11.20 -8.86
N SER A 13 1.99 -10.17 -9.61
CA SER A 13 3.38 -9.98 -10.04
C SER A 13 4.31 -9.74 -8.85
N SER A 14 3.87 -8.99 -7.85
CA SER A 14 4.63 -8.72 -6.62
C SER A 14 4.77 -9.96 -5.74
N LYS A 15 3.69 -10.73 -5.53
CA LYS A 15 3.72 -12.02 -4.83
C LYS A 15 4.74 -12.98 -5.45
N ARG A 16 4.80 -13.04 -6.78
CA ARG A 16 5.76 -13.86 -7.52
C ARG A 16 7.20 -13.46 -7.22
N THR A 17 7.50 -12.16 -7.22
CA THR A 17 8.84 -11.64 -6.96
C THR A 17 9.32 -11.99 -5.54
N ILE A 18 8.48 -11.79 -4.54
CA ILE A 18 8.78 -12.12 -3.13
C ILE A 18 9.06 -13.62 -2.98
N ALA A 19 8.19 -14.46 -3.52
CA ALA A 19 8.31 -15.89 -3.40
C ALA A 19 9.56 -16.44 -4.13
N TYR A 20 9.93 -15.86 -5.29
CA TYR A 20 11.19 -16.19 -5.97
C TYR A 20 12.41 -15.88 -5.10
N ALA A 21 12.43 -14.73 -4.43
CA ALA A 21 13.52 -14.36 -3.53
C ALA A 21 13.65 -15.34 -2.34
N VAL A 22 12.54 -15.75 -1.75
CA VAL A 22 12.52 -16.73 -0.64
C VAL A 22 13.07 -18.08 -1.07
N CYS A 23 12.64 -18.63 -2.22
CA CYS A 23 13.14 -19.91 -2.73
C CYS A 23 14.63 -19.88 -2.97
N ARG A 24 15.15 -18.80 -3.55
CA ARG A 24 16.57 -18.64 -3.82
C ARG A 24 17.40 -18.57 -2.53
N ASP A 25 17.00 -17.73 -1.61
CA ASP A 25 17.71 -17.53 -0.35
C ASP A 25 17.75 -18.81 0.51
N TRP A 26 16.64 -19.58 0.55
CA TRP A 26 16.61 -20.88 1.22
C TRP A 26 17.58 -21.88 0.58
N ALA A 27 17.64 -21.96 -0.74
CA ALA A 27 18.54 -22.88 -1.43
C ALA A 27 20.01 -22.47 -1.25
N ASP A 28 20.32 -21.18 -1.31
CA ASP A 28 21.68 -20.66 -1.13
C ASP A 28 22.19 -20.90 0.30
N ARG A 29 21.34 -20.74 1.32
CA ARG A 29 21.68 -21.12 2.71
C ARG A 29 21.89 -22.62 2.86
N GLY A 30 21.07 -23.45 2.23
CA GLY A 30 21.20 -24.91 2.27
C GLY A 30 22.52 -25.40 1.65
N THR A 31 22.91 -24.88 0.49
CA THR A 31 24.19 -25.21 -0.15
C THR A 31 25.39 -24.77 0.68
N SER A 32 25.33 -23.62 1.35
CA SER A 32 26.37 -23.14 2.28
C SER A 32 26.53 -24.09 3.48
N ILE A 33 25.43 -24.59 4.05
CA ILE A 33 25.46 -25.57 5.15
C ILE A 33 26.12 -26.87 4.69
N CYS A 34 25.79 -27.38 3.50
CA CYS A 34 26.40 -28.59 2.94
C CYS A 34 27.92 -28.44 2.81
N THR A 35 28.39 -27.34 2.26
CA THR A 35 29.82 -27.05 2.09
C THR A 35 30.53 -27.00 3.45
N SER A 36 30.00 -26.27 4.41
CA SER A 36 30.59 -26.17 5.76
C SER A 36 30.67 -27.51 6.48
N TRP A 37 29.66 -28.38 6.32
CA TRP A 37 29.66 -29.72 6.87
C TRP A 37 30.74 -30.62 6.22
N ALA A 38 30.85 -30.60 4.90
CA ALA A 38 31.83 -31.37 4.16
C ALA A 38 33.26 -30.94 4.46
N ASP A 39 33.53 -29.64 4.58
CA ASP A 39 34.86 -29.12 4.94
C ASP A 39 35.28 -29.56 6.32
N LYS A 40 34.38 -29.54 7.32
CA LYS A 40 34.64 -30.02 8.68
C LYS A 40 34.89 -31.53 8.68
N GLY A 41 34.15 -32.29 7.90
CA GLY A 41 34.35 -33.72 7.76
C GLY A 41 35.68 -34.08 7.13
N SER A 42 36.03 -33.41 6.03
CA SER A 42 37.31 -33.57 5.35
C SER A 42 38.50 -33.24 6.25
N ALA A 43 38.43 -32.13 7.01
CA ALA A 43 39.45 -31.80 8.00
C ALA A 43 39.59 -32.84 9.13
N ALA A 44 38.48 -33.44 9.56
CA ALA A 44 38.50 -34.50 10.54
C ALA A 44 39.19 -35.76 10.01
N CYS A 45 38.94 -36.14 8.73
CA CYS A 45 39.63 -37.27 8.07
C CYS A 45 41.14 -37.04 8.02
N ALA A 46 41.59 -35.89 7.57
CA ALA A 46 43.01 -35.53 7.50
C ALA A 46 43.67 -35.62 8.89
N SER A 47 43.06 -35.03 9.90
CA SER A 47 43.56 -35.07 11.30
C SER A 47 43.64 -36.50 11.88
N TRP A 48 42.66 -37.34 11.56
CA TRP A 48 42.69 -38.77 11.97
C TRP A 48 43.83 -39.51 11.26
N ALA A 49 43.99 -39.36 9.97
CA ALA A 49 45.03 -40.00 9.19
C ALA A 49 46.44 -39.57 9.61
N ASP A 50 46.64 -38.28 9.95
CA ASP A 50 47.92 -37.76 10.44
C ASP A 50 48.28 -38.39 11.79
N ARG A 51 47.32 -38.48 12.73
CA ARG A 51 47.55 -39.19 14.00
C ARG A 51 47.92 -40.63 13.77
N GLY A 52 47.24 -41.34 12.88
CA GLY A 52 47.54 -42.73 12.54
C GLY A 52 48.93 -42.92 11.96
N ARG A 53 49.35 -42.05 11.01
CA ARG A 53 50.72 -42.05 10.46
C ARG A 53 51.79 -41.83 11.54
N ASN A 54 51.54 -40.92 12.47
CA ASN A 54 52.45 -40.66 13.58
C ASN A 54 52.58 -41.86 14.53
N GLU A 55 51.44 -42.52 14.81
CA GLU A 55 51.44 -43.74 15.59
C GLU A 55 52.24 -44.88 14.91
N CYS A 56 52.09 -45.07 13.57
CA CYS A 56 52.87 -46.03 12.80
C CYS A 56 54.37 -45.76 12.89
N SER A 57 54.77 -44.49 12.71
CA SER A 57 56.19 -44.11 12.81
C SER A 57 56.77 -44.36 14.20
N SER A 58 56.04 -43.96 15.26
CA SER A 58 56.42 -44.15 16.64
C SER A 58 56.55 -45.63 17.02
N TRP A 59 55.63 -46.47 16.56
CA TRP A 59 55.69 -47.92 16.75
C TRP A 59 56.90 -48.53 16.04
N ALA A 60 57.17 -48.15 14.79
CA ALA A 60 58.31 -48.65 14.03
C ALA A 60 59.67 -48.22 14.67
N ASP A 61 59.74 -46.97 15.18
CA ASP A 61 60.94 -46.48 15.86
C ASP A 61 61.23 -47.23 17.15
N ARG A 62 60.15 -47.49 17.95
CA ARG A 62 60.30 -48.38 19.16
C ARG A 62 60.73 -49.76 18.77
N GLY A 63 60.20 -50.33 17.68
CA GLY A 63 60.56 -51.65 17.19
C GLY A 63 62.05 -51.73 16.79
N ARG A 64 62.50 -50.77 15.98
CA ARG A 64 63.92 -50.66 15.53
C ARG A 64 64.86 -50.51 16.75
N SER A 65 64.49 -49.66 17.69
CA SER A 65 65.28 -49.47 18.93
C SER A 65 65.36 -50.79 19.77
N ALA A 66 64.26 -51.55 19.83
CA ALA A 66 64.23 -52.83 20.46
C ALA A 66 65.13 -53.88 19.73
N CYS A 67 65.11 -53.87 18.36
CA CYS A 67 65.99 -54.72 17.56
C CYS A 67 67.46 -54.43 17.80
N SER A 68 67.84 -53.14 17.80
CA SER A 68 69.21 -52.69 18.04
C SER A 68 69.65 -53.11 19.46
N SER A 69 68.83 -52.89 20.50
CA SER A 69 69.07 -53.27 21.84
C SER A 69 69.21 -54.77 22.04
N TRP A 70 68.47 -55.58 21.28
CA TRP A 70 68.54 -57.03 21.26
C TRP A 70 69.82 -57.46 20.56
N ALA A 71 70.18 -56.90 19.43
CA ALA A 71 71.42 -57.17 18.75
C ALA A 71 72.68 -56.91 19.65
N ASP A 72 72.68 -55.74 20.28
CA ASP A 72 73.78 -55.35 21.20
C ASP A 72 73.91 -56.28 22.36
N ARG A 73 72.84 -56.85 22.92
CA ARG A 73 72.84 -57.83 23.98
C ARG A 73 73.24 -59.23 23.49
N GLY A 74 72.89 -59.57 22.26
CA GLY A 74 73.16 -60.92 21.68
C GLY A 74 74.62 -61.09 21.20
N HIS A 75 75.34 -59.99 21.02
CA HIS A 75 76.74 -60.01 20.53
C HIS A 75 77.69 -60.71 21.55
N ASN A 76 77.26 -60.92 22.74
CA ASN A 76 78.07 -61.59 23.76
C ASN A 76 77.85 -63.10 23.94
N GLU A 77 76.85 -63.73 23.27
CA GLU A 77 76.57 -65.11 23.52
C GLU A 77 76.35 -66.12 22.37
N CYS A 78 76.07 -65.72 21.17
CA CYS A 78 75.99 -66.60 20.02
C CYS A 78 75.60 -65.86 18.75
N CYS A 79 76.48 -65.61 17.82
CA CYS A 79 76.33 -65.70 16.39
C CYS A 79 77.36 -64.86 15.67
N ASP A 80 78.43 -65.49 15.22
CA ASP A 80 79.38 -64.90 14.26
C ASP A 80 78.81 -64.85 12.81
N TRP A 81 77.46 -64.94 12.64
CA TRP A 81 76.89 -64.95 11.31
C TRP A 81 75.58 -64.13 11.18
N TRP A 82 75.78 -62.93 10.66
CA TRP A 82 74.92 -62.04 9.91
C TRP A 82 73.67 -61.41 10.52
N PRO A 83 73.13 -60.31 9.95
CA PRO A 83 72.59 -59.15 10.63
C PRO A 83 71.14 -59.32 11.03
N CYS A 84 70.86 -59.93 12.15
CA CYS A 84 69.54 -60.02 12.79
C CYS A 84 68.98 -58.62 13.06
N SER A 85 69.84 -57.64 13.38
CA SER A 85 69.42 -56.27 13.56
C SER A 85 68.93 -55.62 12.24
N TRP A 86 69.69 -55.91 11.15
CA TRP A 86 69.30 -55.40 9.83
C TRP A 86 67.99 -55.95 9.32
N LEU A 87 67.70 -57.24 9.47
CA LEU A 87 66.44 -57.84 9.09
C LEU A 87 65.29 -57.31 9.95
N CYS A 88 65.51 -57.14 11.23
CA CYS A 88 64.54 -56.57 12.15
C CYS A 88 64.28 -55.06 11.81
N ASP A 89 65.30 -54.25 11.55
CA ASP A 89 65.19 -52.88 11.09
C ASP A 89 64.47 -52.78 9.75
N ALA A 90 64.79 -53.65 8.80
CA ALA A 90 64.14 -53.71 7.49
C ALA A 90 62.66 -54.07 7.62
N TYR A 91 62.34 -55.03 8.53
CA TYR A 91 60.95 -55.40 8.82
C TYR A 91 60.15 -54.19 9.34
N TYR A 92 60.63 -53.50 10.34
CA TYR A 92 59.96 -52.33 10.86
C TYR A 92 59.91 -51.16 9.88
N TRP A 93 60.93 -51.00 9.04
CA TRP A 93 60.91 -50.01 7.95
C TRP A 93 59.81 -50.30 6.93
N VAL A 94 59.70 -51.55 6.46
CA VAL A 94 58.64 -51.95 5.50
C VAL A 94 57.28 -51.89 6.17
N ALA A 95 57.12 -52.35 7.40
CA ALA A 95 55.87 -52.32 8.14
C ALA A 95 55.40 -50.90 8.40
N ASN A 96 56.30 -49.95 8.71
CA ASN A 96 55.97 -48.53 8.81
C ASN A 96 55.50 -47.97 7.47
N TRP A 97 56.20 -48.26 6.36
CA TRP A 97 55.81 -47.81 5.02
C TRP A 97 54.41 -48.33 4.65
N VAL A 98 54.08 -49.59 4.89
CA VAL A 98 52.77 -50.19 4.64
C VAL A 98 51.72 -49.54 5.53
N CYS A 99 52.01 -49.34 6.82
CA CYS A 99 51.10 -48.72 7.77
C CYS A 99 50.78 -47.23 7.38
N GLN A 100 51.78 -46.48 7.02
CA GLN A 100 51.58 -45.10 6.56
C GLN A 100 50.82 -45.04 5.24
N GLY A 101 51.13 -45.94 4.32
CA GLY A 101 50.42 -46.06 3.02
C GLY A 101 48.94 -46.38 3.21
N TRP A 102 48.62 -47.25 4.21
CA TRP A 102 47.21 -47.52 4.58
C TRP A 102 46.47 -46.24 5.04
N TYR A 103 47.06 -45.47 5.94
CA TYR A 103 46.42 -44.24 6.41
C TYR A 103 46.35 -43.18 5.32
N TRP A 104 47.29 -43.11 4.39
CA TRP A 104 47.23 -42.23 3.25
C TRP A 104 46.06 -42.59 2.29
N ILE A 105 45.86 -43.89 2.00
CA ILE A 105 44.71 -44.36 1.21
C ILE A 105 43.41 -44.14 1.94
N ALA A 106 43.33 -44.44 3.22
CA ALA A 106 42.15 -44.24 4.06
C ALA A 106 41.73 -42.77 4.14
N ASP A 107 42.69 -41.84 4.26
CA ASP A 107 42.45 -40.41 4.22
C ASP A 107 41.87 -39.99 2.88
N TRP A 108 42.49 -40.41 1.76
CA TRP A 108 41.99 -40.12 0.45
C TRP A 108 40.54 -40.62 0.22
N VAL A 109 40.23 -41.82 0.62
CA VAL A 109 38.89 -42.42 0.53
C VAL A 109 37.89 -41.64 1.41
N CYS A 110 38.29 -41.28 2.61
CA CYS A 110 37.45 -40.51 3.54
C CYS A 110 37.17 -39.08 2.97
N GLN A 111 38.15 -38.38 2.46
CA GLN A 111 37.97 -37.08 1.85
C GLN A 111 37.12 -37.15 0.58
N ALA A 112 37.34 -38.15 -0.26
CA ALA A 112 36.54 -38.39 -1.47
C ALA A 112 35.06 -38.61 -1.11
N TRP A 113 34.78 -39.34 -0.02
CA TRP A 113 33.43 -39.54 0.50
C TRP A 113 32.76 -38.21 0.84
N TYR A 114 33.42 -37.32 1.59
CA TYR A 114 32.87 -36.04 1.94
C TYR A 114 32.70 -35.13 0.72
N TRP A 115 33.60 -35.22 -0.25
CA TRP A 115 33.47 -34.50 -1.52
C TRP A 115 32.20 -34.93 -2.31
N VAL A 116 31.98 -36.24 -2.46
CA VAL A 116 30.79 -36.80 -3.13
C VAL A 116 29.52 -36.46 -2.34
N ALA A 117 29.53 -36.61 -1.02
CA ALA A 117 28.40 -36.30 -0.17
C ALA A 117 28.02 -34.80 -0.22
N ASN A 118 29.01 -33.88 -0.29
CA ASN A 118 28.79 -32.47 -0.49
C ASN A 118 28.13 -32.20 -1.85
N TRP A 119 28.63 -32.81 -2.91
CA TRP A 119 28.06 -32.66 -4.26
C TRP A 119 26.59 -33.14 -4.30
N VAL A 120 26.27 -34.29 -3.72
CA VAL A 120 24.90 -34.82 -3.63
C VAL A 120 24.01 -33.89 -2.81
N CYS A 121 24.48 -33.38 -1.69
CA CYS A 121 23.75 -32.47 -0.83
C CYS A 121 23.44 -31.15 -1.57
N GLN A 122 24.41 -30.54 -2.24
CA GLN A 122 24.21 -29.33 -3.04
C GLN A 122 23.26 -29.56 -4.22
N ALA A 123 23.39 -30.71 -4.91
CA ALA A 123 22.50 -31.08 -6.00
C ALA A 123 21.05 -31.24 -5.54
N ALA A 124 20.82 -31.77 -4.32
CA ALA A 124 19.50 -31.89 -3.73
C ALA A 124 18.86 -30.49 -3.48
N TYR A 125 19.64 -29.55 -2.92
CA TYR A 125 19.15 -28.16 -2.76
C TYR A 125 18.92 -27.44 -4.09
N TRP A 126 19.78 -27.66 -5.06
CA TRP A 126 19.61 -27.14 -6.41
C TRP A 126 18.31 -27.67 -7.07
N LEU A 127 18.05 -28.97 -6.98
CA LEU A 127 16.81 -29.57 -7.48
C LEU A 127 15.58 -29.04 -6.73
N ALA A 128 15.65 -28.97 -5.40
CA ALA A 128 14.57 -28.44 -4.56
C ALA A 128 14.28 -26.96 -4.86
N LYS A 129 15.30 -26.16 -5.20
CA LYS A 129 15.13 -24.79 -5.69
C LYS A 129 14.29 -24.76 -6.98
N TRP A 130 14.60 -25.61 -7.96
CA TRP A 130 13.84 -25.68 -9.22
C TRP A 130 12.42 -26.19 -9.03
N VAL A 131 12.19 -27.13 -8.10
CA VAL A 131 10.84 -27.59 -7.73
C VAL A 131 10.06 -26.45 -7.06
N CYS A 132 10.69 -25.72 -6.13
CA CYS A 132 10.08 -24.55 -5.48
C CYS A 132 9.70 -23.47 -6.50
N LEU A 133 10.59 -23.12 -7.42
CA LEU A 133 10.33 -22.16 -8.49
C LEU A 133 9.27 -22.64 -9.49
N GLY A 134 9.29 -23.93 -9.83
CA GLY A 134 8.27 -24.54 -10.69
C GLY A 134 6.89 -24.56 -10.05
N TRP A 135 6.81 -24.87 -8.75
CA TRP A 135 5.57 -24.80 -7.99
C TRP A 135 5.01 -23.37 -7.95
N GLN A 136 5.87 -22.39 -7.77
CA GLN A 136 5.48 -20.98 -7.82
C GLN A 136 5.01 -20.53 -9.20
N TRP A 137 5.63 -21.04 -10.26
CA TRP A 137 5.17 -20.76 -11.60
C TRP A 137 3.77 -21.32 -11.84
N ILE A 138 3.48 -22.53 -11.32
CA ILE A 138 2.14 -23.14 -11.38
C ILE A 138 1.15 -22.33 -10.51
N THR A 139 1.53 -21.92 -9.30
CA THR A 139 0.67 -21.11 -8.41
C THR A 139 0.45 -19.70 -8.95
N HIS A 140 1.35 -19.18 -9.79
CA HIS A 140 1.14 -17.92 -10.49
C HIS A 140 0.03 -17.99 -11.55
N ILE A 141 -0.15 -19.13 -12.22
CA ILE A 141 -1.30 -19.36 -13.13
C ILE A 141 -2.61 -19.37 -12.35
N VAL A 142 -2.56 -19.63 -11.04
CA VAL A 142 -3.70 -19.67 -10.11
C VAL A 142 -3.49 -18.64 -8.97
N CYS A 143 -3.18 -17.39 -9.32
CA CYS A 143 -3.15 -16.35 -8.30
C CYS A 143 -4.59 -16.09 -7.82
N SER A 144 -4.83 -16.30 -6.52
CA SER A 144 -6.15 -16.14 -5.92
C SER A 144 -6.41 -14.75 -5.34
N GLY A 145 -5.44 -13.82 -5.45
CA GLY A 145 -5.57 -12.48 -4.91
C GLY A 145 -5.91 -11.47 -6.00
N ASN A 146 -6.98 -10.74 -5.83
CA ASN A 146 -7.44 -9.68 -6.70
C ASN A 146 -7.29 -8.32 -5.99
N ALA A 147 -7.32 -7.23 -6.75
CA ALA A 147 -7.50 -5.92 -6.17
C ALA A 147 -8.86 -5.87 -5.45
N GLY A 148 -8.88 -5.16 -4.34
CA GLY A 148 -10.08 -4.75 -3.64
C GLY A 148 -10.15 -3.23 -3.59
N PRO A 149 -10.70 -2.63 -2.53
CA PRO A 149 -10.72 -1.19 -2.37
C PRO A 149 -9.28 -0.63 -2.24
N VAL A 150 -9.11 0.58 -2.79
CA VAL A 150 -7.83 1.29 -2.85
C VAL A 150 -7.97 2.67 -2.21
N PHE A 151 -6.96 3.07 -1.45
CA PHE A 151 -6.93 4.32 -0.70
C PHE A 151 -5.56 4.99 -0.86
N LEU A 152 -5.52 6.31 -0.72
CA LEU A 152 -4.27 7.06 -0.72
C LEU A 152 -3.86 7.34 0.73
N LEU A 153 -2.64 7.00 1.13
CA LEU A 153 -2.11 7.35 2.44
C LEU A 153 -1.40 8.72 2.42
N THR A 154 -1.18 9.29 3.60
CA THR A 154 -0.56 10.62 3.73
C THR A 154 0.93 10.66 3.38
N ASP A 155 1.55 9.51 3.10
CA ASP A 155 2.90 9.37 2.52
C ASP A 155 2.87 9.25 0.99
N GLY A 156 1.72 9.49 0.36
CA GLY A 156 1.53 9.37 -1.09
C GLY A 156 1.50 7.94 -1.61
N SER A 157 1.56 6.93 -0.76
CA SER A 157 1.43 5.54 -1.16
C SER A 157 -0.04 5.12 -1.34
N ILE A 158 -0.26 4.12 -2.18
CA ILE A 158 -1.57 3.49 -2.37
C ILE A 158 -1.67 2.32 -1.39
N LEU A 159 -2.69 2.34 -0.54
CA LEU A 159 -3.10 1.22 0.30
C LEU A 159 -4.17 0.40 -0.43
N LEU A 160 -4.08 -0.92 -0.37
CA LEU A 160 -5.03 -1.82 -1.01
C LEU A 160 -5.39 -2.95 -0.05
N ASN A 161 -6.69 -3.22 0.11
CA ASN A 161 -7.18 -4.45 0.70
C ASN A 161 -7.32 -5.52 -0.39
N GLU A 162 -6.81 -6.72 -0.15
CA GLU A 162 -6.86 -7.82 -1.13
C GLU A 162 -8.20 -8.54 -1.06
N ASN A 163 -8.84 -8.74 -2.20
CA ASN A 163 -9.98 -9.64 -2.35
C ASN A 163 -9.52 -11.03 -2.81
N ALA A 164 -10.22 -12.07 -2.38
CA ALA A 164 -10.00 -13.44 -2.83
C ALA A 164 -11.31 -14.21 -2.91
N GLY A 165 -11.59 -14.81 -4.06
CA GLY A 165 -12.80 -15.61 -4.25
C GLY A 165 -14.12 -14.84 -4.13
N GLY A 166 -14.11 -13.52 -4.34
CA GLY A 166 -15.27 -12.64 -4.20
C GLY A 166 -15.47 -12.06 -2.80
N TYR A 167 -14.57 -12.37 -1.86
CA TYR A 167 -14.63 -11.93 -0.47
C TYR A 167 -13.44 -11.03 -0.10
N GLY A 168 -13.63 -10.16 0.89
CA GLY A 168 -12.54 -9.41 1.50
C GLY A 168 -11.58 -10.33 2.27
N THR A 169 -10.36 -9.88 2.47
CA THR A 169 -9.36 -10.63 3.23
C THR A 169 -8.74 -9.78 4.34
N HIS A 170 -8.00 -10.41 5.25
CA HIS A 170 -7.16 -9.69 6.23
C HIS A 170 -5.94 -9.01 5.59
N ARG A 171 -5.66 -9.28 4.32
CA ARG A 171 -4.40 -8.93 3.65
C ARG A 171 -4.44 -7.53 3.07
N TRP A 172 -3.43 -6.75 3.44
CA TRP A 172 -3.22 -5.37 2.97
C TRP A 172 -1.89 -5.24 2.24
N TRP A 173 -1.86 -4.35 1.28
CA TRP A 173 -0.71 -4.09 0.43
C TRP A 173 -0.49 -2.60 0.26
N LYS A 174 0.78 -2.20 0.11
CA LYS A 174 1.20 -0.82 -0.15
C LYS A 174 1.96 -0.74 -1.47
N LEU A 175 1.65 0.26 -2.29
CA LEU A 175 2.42 0.64 -3.48
C LEU A 175 2.92 2.06 -3.30
N GLU A 176 4.23 2.22 -3.22
CA GLU A 176 4.88 3.52 -3.11
C GLU A 176 5.10 4.15 -4.48
N ALA A 177 5.08 5.48 -4.52
CA ALA A 177 5.52 6.20 -5.71
C ALA A 177 7.01 5.94 -5.94
N ASP A 178 7.38 5.67 -7.19
CA ASP A 178 8.78 5.51 -7.59
C ASP A 178 9.53 6.86 -7.61
N ALA A 179 10.84 6.84 -7.84
CA ALA A 179 11.66 8.05 -7.87
C ALA A 179 11.28 9.07 -8.97
N SER A 180 10.45 8.70 -9.93
CA SER A 180 9.87 9.62 -10.92
C SER A 180 8.54 10.23 -10.48
N GLY A 181 7.91 9.66 -9.45
CA GLY A 181 6.56 9.99 -8.97
C GLY A 181 5.45 9.16 -9.61
N GLY A 182 5.80 8.11 -10.34
CA GLY A 182 4.89 7.13 -10.91
C GLY A 182 4.59 5.98 -9.94
N TYR A 183 3.67 5.09 -10.33
CA TYR A 183 3.27 3.91 -9.54
C TYR A 183 3.54 2.61 -10.32
N GLY A 184 4.72 2.55 -10.95
CA GLY A 184 5.19 1.38 -11.72
C GLY A 184 5.96 0.34 -10.90
N GLY A 185 6.09 0.53 -9.58
CA GLY A 185 6.84 -0.33 -8.68
C GLY A 185 6.17 -1.66 -8.32
N SER A 186 6.60 -2.25 -7.21
CA SER A 186 6.03 -3.50 -6.68
C SER A 186 5.25 -3.26 -5.39
N TRP A 187 4.17 -3.99 -5.20
CA TRP A 187 3.39 -3.98 -3.98
C TRP A 187 4.15 -4.63 -2.83
N THR A 188 4.13 -4.00 -1.67
CA THR A 188 4.69 -4.51 -0.42
C THR A 188 3.57 -5.00 0.47
N ARG A 189 3.74 -6.19 1.06
CA ARG A 189 2.79 -6.75 2.02
C ARG A 189 2.88 -5.99 3.33
N LEU A 190 1.71 -5.61 3.89
CA LEU A 190 1.57 -4.97 5.19
C LEU A 190 1.06 -5.95 6.25
N ALA A 191 0.97 -5.50 7.50
CA ALA A 191 0.33 -6.22 8.58
C ALA A 191 -1.13 -6.56 8.25
N ASP A 192 -1.60 -7.73 8.73
CA ASP A 192 -2.96 -8.18 8.55
C ASP A 192 -3.91 -7.46 9.51
N SER A 193 -5.10 -7.07 9.04
CA SER A 193 -6.19 -6.68 9.92
C SER A 193 -6.74 -7.88 10.70
N THR A 194 -7.42 -7.64 11.81
CA THR A 194 -8.00 -8.70 12.62
C THR A 194 -9.27 -9.27 11.98
N ILE A 195 -10.03 -8.44 11.26
CA ILE A 195 -11.29 -8.82 10.61
C ILE A 195 -11.11 -8.73 9.09
N ALA A 196 -11.41 -9.82 8.38
CA ALA A 196 -11.59 -9.80 6.93
C ALA A 196 -12.97 -9.21 6.63
N ARG A 197 -13.04 -8.19 5.78
CA ARG A 197 -14.28 -7.45 5.54
C ARG A 197 -14.41 -7.00 4.09
N LYS A 198 -15.66 -6.86 3.65
CA LYS A 198 -16.02 -6.30 2.35
C LYS A 198 -17.13 -5.27 2.57
N TYR A 199 -17.18 -4.23 1.76
CA TYR A 199 -18.11 -3.10 1.85
C TYR A 199 -18.11 -2.51 3.26
N PHE A 200 -17.08 -1.74 3.56
CA PHE A 200 -16.83 -1.15 4.86
C PHE A 200 -16.62 0.35 4.76
N ALA A 201 -16.98 1.08 5.80
CA ALA A 201 -16.60 2.49 5.93
C ALA A 201 -15.10 2.65 6.12
N SER A 202 -14.52 3.66 5.50
CA SER A 202 -13.09 3.95 5.62
C SER A 202 -12.76 5.44 5.57
N ALA A 203 -11.72 5.85 6.30
CA ALA A 203 -11.29 7.23 6.34
C ALA A 203 -9.80 7.37 6.66
N VAL A 204 -9.08 8.23 5.93
CA VAL A 204 -7.77 8.73 6.35
C VAL A 204 -7.97 9.88 7.33
N LEU A 205 -7.39 9.75 8.52
CA LEU A 205 -7.57 10.69 9.63
C LEU A 205 -6.57 11.85 9.57
N ALA A 206 -6.87 12.93 10.30
CA ALA A 206 -5.98 14.08 10.39
C ALA A 206 -4.59 13.76 10.94
N ASP A 207 -4.46 12.74 11.79
CA ASP A 207 -3.19 12.25 12.33
C ASP A 207 -2.42 11.29 11.39
N GLY A 208 -2.99 11.03 10.21
CA GLY A 208 -2.39 10.18 9.18
C GLY A 208 -2.66 8.68 9.34
N ARG A 209 -3.44 8.26 10.35
CA ARG A 209 -3.92 6.88 10.51
C ARG A 209 -5.10 6.60 9.58
N PHE A 210 -5.41 5.33 9.37
CA PHE A 210 -6.51 4.88 8.51
C PHE A 210 -7.53 4.10 9.33
N LEU A 211 -8.76 4.61 9.39
CA LEU A 211 -9.91 4.01 10.08
C LEU A 211 -10.68 3.10 9.14
N VAL A 212 -11.11 1.94 9.66
CA VAL A 212 -12.01 1.00 9.01
C VAL A 212 -13.12 0.63 9.99
N ALA A 213 -14.37 0.76 9.59
CA ALA A 213 -15.53 0.47 10.43
C ALA A 213 -16.57 -0.35 9.67
N GLY A 214 -17.11 -1.36 10.33
CA GLY A 214 -18.17 -2.17 9.79
C GLY A 214 -17.73 -3.17 8.72
N GLY A 215 -18.59 -3.42 7.79
CA GLY A 215 -18.50 -4.34 6.65
C GLY A 215 -19.75 -5.17 6.51
N GLU A 216 -20.34 -5.18 5.32
CA GLU A 216 -21.55 -5.97 5.00
C GLU A 216 -21.28 -7.48 5.10
N TYR A 217 -20.08 -7.89 4.63
CA TYR A 217 -19.62 -9.27 4.71
C TYR A 217 -18.32 -9.32 5.50
N THR A 218 -18.33 -10.01 6.64
CA THR A 218 -17.12 -10.22 7.44
C THR A 218 -16.92 -11.68 7.80
N ASP A 219 -15.75 -12.02 8.34
CA ASP A 219 -15.46 -13.36 8.87
C ASP A 219 -15.76 -13.50 10.38
N THR A 220 -16.38 -12.50 11.01
CA THR A 220 -16.76 -12.54 12.43
C THR A 220 -17.77 -13.65 12.71
N SER A 221 -18.62 -13.98 11.75
CA SER A 221 -19.54 -15.13 11.79
C SER A 221 -18.87 -16.47 11.43
N GLY A 222 -17.60 -16.46 10.99
CA GLY A 222 -16.85 -17.64 10.55
C GLY A 222 -17.09 -18.09 9.12
N SER A 223 -17.94 -17.40 8.32
CA SER A 223 -18.32 -17.83 6.96
C SER A 223 -18.43 -16.73 5.91
N GLN A 224 -18.05 -15.48 6.20
CA GLN A 224 -18.23 -14.33 5.29
C GLN A 224 -19.62 -14.30 4.63
N THR A 225 -20.64 -14.45 5.43
CA THR A 225 -22.03 -14.19 5.06
C THR A 225 -22.36 -12.74 5.39
N GLN A 226 -23.40 -12.20 4.78
CA GLN A 226 -23.92 -10.87 5.14
C GLN A 226 -24.24 -10.85 6.64
N ASP A 227 -23.42 -10.12 7.42
CA ASP A 227 -23.49 -10.07 8.87
C ASP A 227 -23.53 -8.64 9.43
N GLU A 228 -23.40 -7.62 8.57
CA GLU A 228 -23.51 -6.19 8.90
C GLU A 228 -22.66 -5.81 10.14
N ALA A 229 -21.45 -6.35 10.22
CA ALA A 229 -20.65 -6.30 11.44
C ALA A 229 -20.35 -4.86 11.90
N ILE A 230 -20.25 -4.64 13.21
CA ILE A 230 -19.99 -3.33 13.83
C ILE A 230 -18.54 -3.16 14.29
N GLY A 231 -17.63 -4.08 13.94
CA GLY A 231 -16.24 -4.06 14.35
C GLY A 231 -15.46 -2.89 13.75
N VAL A 232 -14.59 -2.27 14.53
CA VAL A 232 -13.79 -1.11 14.12
C VAL A 232 -12.32 -1.40 14.34
N GLU A 233 -11.49 -1.04 13.37
CA GLU A 233 -10.03 -1.13 13.45
C GLU A 233 -9.38 0.15 12.91
N ILE A 234 -8.19 0.44 13.40
CA ILE A 234 -7.38 1.55 12.92
C ILE A 234 -5.99 1.04 12.55
N TYR A 235 -5.51 1.44 11.39
CA TYR A 235 -4.17 1.15 10.91
C TYR A 235 -3.26 2.35 11.12
N ASP A 236 -2.09 2.11 11.71
CA ASP A 236 -1.02 3.11 11.82
C ASP A 236 0.08 2.82 10.77
N PRO A 237 0.19 3.64 9.71
CA PRO A 237 1.22 3.45 8.69
C PRO A 237 2.65 3.64 9.20
N SER A 238 2.85 4.31 10.34
CA SER A 238 4.18 4.55 10.91
C SER A 238 4.77 3.34 11.60
N THR A 239 3.93 2.43 12.08
CA THR A 239 4.31 1.21 12.81
C THR A 239 3.96 -0.07 12.07
N ASP A 240 3.26 0.04 10.92
CA ASP A 240 2.66 -1.08 10.18
C ASP A 240 1.87 -2.00 11.11
N SER A 241 0.87 -1.44 11.81
CA SER A 241 0.09 -2.20 12.79
C SER A 241 -1.38 -1.82 12.83
N TRP A 242 -2.23 -2.79 13.15
CA TRP A 242 -3.66 -2.63 13.35
C TRP A 242 -4.01 -2.66 14.84
N THR A 243 -4.96 -1.81 15.23
CA THR A 243 -5.53 -1.76 16.59
C THR A 243 -7.04 -1.89 16.50
N VAL A 244 -7.60 -2.86 17.23
CA VAL A 244 -9.06 -3.01 17.37
C VAL A 244 -9.56 -1.93 18.31
N LEU A 245 -10.61 -1.23 17.92
CA LEU A 245 -11.26 -0.19 18.69
C LEU A 245 -12.65 -0.64 19.19
N ALA A 246 -13.21 0.10 20.14
CA ALA A 246 -14.59 -0.09 20.53
C ALA A 246 -15.53 0.25 19.35
N SER A 247 -16.62 -0.50 19.21
CA SER A 247 -17.68 -0.21 18.26
C SER A 247 -18.49 1.03 18.69
N PRO A 248 -19.19 1.72 17.77
CA PRO A 248 -20.04 2.84 18.11
C PRO A 248 -21.13 2.44 19.12
N PRO A 249 -21.46 3.29 20.12
CA PRO A 249 -22.39 2.95 21.18
C PRO A 249 -23.82 2.80 20.64
N GLY A 250 -24.40 1.61 20.80
CA GLY A 250 -25.76 1.31 20.34
C GLY A 250 -25.88 0.98 18.86
N ALA A 251 -24.78 0.90 18.11
CA ALA A 251 -24.78 0.41 16.74
C ALA A 251 -25.23 -1.05 16.69
N THR A 252 -26.05 -1.37 15.72
CA THR A 252 -26.57 -2.73 15.50
C THR A 252 -26.08 -3.32 14.19
N GLN A 253 -25.76 -2.46 13.21
CA GLN A 253 -25.28 -2.85 11.88
C GLN A 253 -24.46 -1.72 11.24
N LEU A 254 -23.32 -2.05 10.66
CA LEU A 254 -22.43 -1.15 9.94
C LEU A 254 -21.93 -1.80 8.64
N GLY A 255 -22.83 -2.47 7.91
CA GLY A 255 -22.60 -2.84 6.53
C GLY A 255 -22.81 -1.64 5.62
N ASP A 256 -22.07 -1.49 4.55
CA ASP A 256 -22.19 -0.39 3.58
C ASP A 256 -22.48 1.00 4.18
N PRO A 257 -21.77 1.45 5.24
CA PRO A 257 -22.16 2.67 5.91
C PRO A 257 -21.54 3.90 5.24
N PRO A 258 -22.32 4.95 4.99
CA PRO A 258 -21.77 6.21 4.51
C PRO A 258 -20.86 6.85 5.56
N ILE A 259 -19.74 7.42 5.12
CA ILE A 259 -18.72 7.98 6.00
C ILE A 259 -18.11 9.25 5.41
N THR A 260 -17.77 10.22 6.26
CA THR A 260 -16.96 11.38 5.87
C THR A 260 -16.16 11.96 7.03
N VAL A 261 -14.96 12.49 6.72
CA VAL A 261 -14.18 13.26 7.69
C VAL A 261 -14.65 14.70 7.69
N LEU A 262 -14.99 15.20 8.86
CA LEU A 262 -15.45 16.58 9.07
C LEU A 262 -14.28 17.58 9.10
N PRO A 263 -14.50 18.86 8.86
CA PRO A 263 -13.43 19.87 8.85
C PRO A 263 -12.58 19.93 10.12
N ASP A 264 -13.16 19.59 11.27
CA ASP A 264 -12.47 19.53 12.58
C ASP A 264 -11.72 18.21 12.84
N GLY A 265 -11.70 17.30 11.87
CA GLY A 265 -11.00 16.01 11.94
C GLY A 265 -11.82 14.87 12.55
N ARG A 266 -13.01 15.13 13.10
CA ARG A 266 -13.94 14.06 13.52
C ARG A 266 -14.47 13.33 12.29
N VAL A 267 -14.95 12.10 12.50
CA VAL A 267 -15.51 11.28 11.43
C VAL A 267 -16.99 11.04 11.69
N LEU A 268 -17.81 11.35 10.70
CA LEU A 268 -19.25 11.11 10.71
C LEU A 268 -19.52 9.79 9.98
N VAL A 269 -20.30 8.88 10.60
CA VAL A 269 -20.67 7.56 10.06
C VAL A 269 -22.15 7.34 10.21
N GLY A 270 -22.83 6.93 9.16
CA GLY A 270 -24.24 6.50 9.21
C GLY A 270 -24.37 5.04 9.64
N GLU A 271 -25.50 4.65 10.19
CA GLU A 271 -25.88 3.26 10.40
C GLU A 271 -26.79 2.81 9.25
N ILE A 272 -26.38 1.80 8.52
CA ILE A 272 -27.18 1.30 7.37
C ILE A 272 -28.59 0.91 7.82
N ASP A 273 -29.59 1.17 7.00
CA ASP A 273 -31.01 0.93 7.27
C ASP A 273 -31.58 1.59 8.55
N ASN A 274 -30.86 2.57 9.11
CA ASN A 274 -31.24 3.27 10.32
C ASN A 274 -31.06 4.79 10.18
N THR A 275 -31.69 5.56 11.07
CA THR A 275 -31.47 7.02 11.17
C THR A 275 -30.31 7.38 12.10
N ASN A 276 -29.72 6.41 12.76
CA ASN A 276 -28.60 6.64 13.68
C ASN A 276 -27.35 7.10 12.92
N VAL A 277 -26.63 8.00 13.56
CA VAL A 277 -25.35 8.50 13.08
C VAL A 277 -24.37 8.50 14.25
N PHE A 278 -23.13 8.18 13.98
CA PHE A 278 -22.07 8.13 14.97
C PHE A 278 -20.95 9.10 14.61
N ILE A 279 -20.31 9.64 15.62
CA ILE A 279 -19.17 10.56 15.47
C ILE A 279 -17.97 9.95 16.17
N PHE A 280 -16.93 9.65 15.40
CA PHE A 280 -15.62 9.22 15.91
C PHE A 280 -14.71 10.43 16.12
N THR A 281 -14.03 10.47 17.27
CA THR A 281 -13.04 11.50 17.61
C THR A 281 -11.65 10.87 17.65
N PRO A 282 -10.77 11.14 16.66
CA PRO A 282 -9.39 10.67 16.64
C PRO A 282 -8.58 11.24 17.80
N GLY A 283 -7.53 10.54 18.21
CA GLY A 283 -6.68 10.88 19.34
C GLY A 283 -7.14 10.19 20.62
N PRO A 284 -8.32 10.54 21.19
CA PRO A 284 -8.94 9.71 22.23
C PRO A 284 -9.48 8.39 21.69
N ASP A 285 -9.69 8.27 20.38
CA ASP A 285 -10.23 7.11 19.66
C ASP A 285 -11.58 6.66 20.25
N THR A 286 -12.50 7.62 20.37
CA THR A 286 -13.80 7.41 21.02
C THR A 286 -14.96 7.73 20.10
N TRP A 287 -16.08 7.05 20.34
CA TRP A 287 -17.34 7.23 19.64
C TRP A 287 -18.38 7.97 20.51
N THR A 288 -19.17 8.79 19.86
CA THR A 288 -20.39 9.38 20.43
C THR A 288 -21.55 9.21 19.45
N ALA A 289 -22.77 9.12 19.97
CA ALA A 289 -23.94 9.20 19.11
C ALA A 289 -24.06 10.62 18.53
N GLY A 290 -24.28 10.71 17.24
CA GLY A 290 -24.63 11.95 16.55
C GLY A 290 -26.14 12.21 16.54
N PRO A 291 -26.60 13.34 15.97
CA PRO A 291 -28.03 13.61 15.78
C PRO A 291 -28.60 12.67 14.71
N ALA A 292 -29.78 12.11 14.99
CA ALA A 292 -30.44 11.25 14.04
C ALA A 292 -30.78 12.00 12.74
N LYS A 293 -30.66 11.28 11.61
CA LYS A 293 -31.08 11.75 10.27
C LYS A 293 -32.59 11.89 10.17
N GLY A 294 -33.06 12.63 9.17
CA GLY A 294 -34.48 12.69 8.81
C GLY A 294 -35.01 11.42 8.18
N THR A 295 -34.14 10.70 7.45
CA THR A 295 -34.41 9.41 6.84
C THR A 295 -33.34 8.41 7.21
N ARG A 296 -33.59 7.10 7.03
CA ARG A 296 -32.57 6.07 7.22
C ARG A 296 -31.40 6.28 6.26
N SER A 297 -30.20 6.00 6.72
CA SER A 297 -29.05 5.78 5.82
C SER A 297 -29.28 4.51 5.02
N SER A 298 -28.90 4.52 3.76
CA SER A 298 -28.91 3.39 2.83
C SER A 298 -27.77 3.66 1.86
N GLU A 299 -27.80 3.18 0.66
CA GLU A 299 -26.82 3.29 -0.43
C GLU A 299 -26.56 4.76 -0.88
N GLU A 300 -26.21 5.66 0.05
CA GLU A 300 -26.19 7.10 -0.19
C GLU A 300 -24.76 7.69 -0.20
N SER A 301 -24.49 8.56 -1.16
CA SER A 301 -23.21 9.27 -1.24
C SER A 301 -23.22 10.55 -0.39
N TRP A 302 -22.21 10.75 0.46
CA TRP A 302 -22.03 11.92 1.30
C TRP A 302 -20.97 12.86 0.73
N VAL A 303 -21.33 14.13 0.53
CA VAL A 303 -20.44 15.15 -0.04
C VAL A 303 -20.16 16.26 0.97
N LEU A 304 -18.92 16.41 1.39
CA LEU A 304 -18.48 17.55 2.20
C LEU A 304 -18.45 18.81 1.34
N MET A 305 -19.15 19.86 1.81
CA MET A 305 -19.29 21.15 1.12
C MET A 305 -18.35 22.22 1.71
N PRO A 306 -18.03 23.29 0.94
CA PRO A 306 -17.17 24.38 1.42
C PRO A 306 -17.71 25.13 2.65
N ASP A 307 -19.02 25.11 2.86
CA ASP A 307 -19.71 25.69 4.03
C ASP A 307 -19.69 24.78 5.25
N SER A 308 -18.89 23.71 5.23
CA SER A 308 -18.78 22.69 6.29
C SER A 308 -20.05 21.89 6.52
N THR A 309 -20.96 21.81 5.54
CA THR A 309 -22.08 20.87 5.58
C THR A 309 -21.75 19.58 4.83
N VAL A 310 -22.43 18.47 5.16
CA VAL A 310 -22.36 17.22 4.43
C VAL A 310 -23.71 16.96 3.78
N VAL A 311 -23.79 17.10 2.46
CA VAL A 311 -25.05 16.93 1.72
C VAL A 311 -25.19 15.52 1.19
N THR A 312 -26.41 15.00 1.25
CA THR A 312 -26.80 13.70 0.67
C THR A 312 -28.20 13.72 0.07
N VAL A 313 -28.47 12.79 -0.82
CA VAL A 313 -29.80 12.54 -1.40
C VAL A 313 -30.45 11.42 -0.61
N GLN A 314 -31.71 11.61 -0.21
CA GLN A 314 -32.47 10.56 0.50
C GLN A 314 -32.79 9.41 -0.47
N THR A 315 -32.40 8.19 -0.11
CA THR A 315 -32.56 7.00 -0.96
C THR A 315 -33.95 6.34 -0.87
N ASP A 316 -34.88 6.93 -0.10
CA ASP A 316 -36.27 6.49 0.03
C ASP A 316 -37.17 6.81 -1.20
N ALA A 317 -36.57 7.26 -2.29
CA ALA A 317 -37.23 7.66 -3.53
C ALA A 317 -38.19 8.87 -3.39
N SER A 318 -38.18 9.58 -2.27
CA SER A 318 -38.98 10.80 -2.04
C SER A 318 -38.60 11.94 -2.97
N GLY A 319 -37.36 11.91 -3.49
CA GLY A 319 -36.76 13.02 -4.23
C GLY A 319 -36.29 14.17 -3.34
N ASN A 320 -36.25 13.97 -2.02
CA ASN A 320 -35.71 14.94 -1.08
C ASN A 320 -34.22 14.75 -0.86
N ALA A 321 -33.60 15.77 -0.29
CA ALA A 321 -32.23 15.76 0.15
C ALA A 321 -32.11 16.34 1.55
N GLU A 322 -31.12 15.92 2.28
CA GLU A 322 -30.79 16.44 3.59
C GLU A 322 -29.28 16.72 3.71
N LYS A 323 -28.90 17.50 4.70
CA LYS A 323 -27.50 17.76 4.97
C LYS A 323 -27.24 17.87 6.45
N TYR A 324 -26.07 17.39 6.88
CA TYR A 324 -25.57 17.59 8.22
C TYR A 324 -24.83 18.92 8.32
N ASP A 325 -25.28 19.80 9.20
CA ASP A 325 -24.61 21.06 9.52
C ASP A 325 -23.69 20.85 10.75
N VAL A 326 -22.40 20.91 10.52
CA VAL A 326 -21.38 20.68 11.57
C VAL A 326 -21.48 21.72 12.70
N ALA A 327 -21.81 22.97 12.36
CA ALA A 327 -21.85 24.07 13.33
C ALA A 327 -23.00 23.93 14.32
N SER A 328 -24.18 23.52 13.87
CA SER A 328 -25.34 23.29 14.73
C SER A 328 -25.45 21.86 15.25
N ASN A 329 -24.60 20.95 14.75
CA ASN A 329 -24.66 19.51 15.02
C ASN A 329 -26.08 18.96 14.76
N ALA A 330 -26.63 19.23 13.58
CA ALA A 330 -27.99 18.86 13.24
C ALA A 330 -28.14 18.51 11.75
N TRP A 331 -29.06 17.61 11.45
CA TRP A 331 -29.52 17.36 10.09
C TRP A 331 -30.63 18.34 9.74
N VAL A 332 -30.49 18.97 8.57
CA VAL A 332 -31.45 19.94 8.04
C VAL A 332 -31.81 19.58 6.59
N SER A 333 -32.96 20.08 6.11
CA SER A 333 -33.34 19.87 4.70
C SER A 333 -32.33 20.50 3.75
N ALA A 334 -31.94 19.76 2.71
CA ALA A 334 -31.19 20.27 1.57
C ALA A 334 -32.09 20.51 0.33
N GLY A 335 -33.41 20.55 0.51
CA GLY A 335 -34.38 20.80 -0.56
C GLY A 335 -34.80 19.53 -1.32
N THR A 336 -35.32 19.72 -2.54
CA THR A 336 -35.90 18.64 -3.35
C THR A 336 -35.25 18.62 -4.73
N LEU A 337 -34.91 17.43 -5.21
CA LEU A 337 -34.32 17.22 -6.53
C LEU A 337 -35.34 17.50 -7.65
N PRO A 338 -34.91 17.96 -8.81
CA PRO A 338 -35.80 18.20 -9.96
C PRO A 338 -36.37 16.91 -10.57
N ALA A 339 -35.72 15.76 -10.32
CA ALA A 339 -36.15 14.45 -10.73
C ALA A 339 -35.50 13.38 -9.85
N ASN A 340 -36.16 12.23 -9.68
CA ASN A 340 -35.59 11.09 -8.96
C ASN A 340 -34.38 10.53 -9.72
N ILE A 341 -33.23 10.48 -9.05
CA ILE A 341 -31.97 9.92 -9.54
C ILE A 341 -31.64 8.56 -8.90
N ILE A 342 -32.43 8.10 -7.92
CA ILE A 342 -32.26 6.85 -7.20
C ILE A 342 -32.83 5.69 -8.01
N GLU A 343 -32.15 4.56 -8.01
CA GLU A 343 -32.72 3.28 -8.46
C GLU A 343 -33.63 2.72 -7.35
N ASN A 344 -34.93 2.63 -7.62
CA ASN A 344 -35.92 2.41 -6.57
C ASN A 344 -35.97 0.95 -6.05
N ALA A 345 -35.51 -0.02 -6.82
CA ALA A 345 -35.57 -1.42 -6.44
C ALA A 345 -34.50 -1.84 -5.43
N SER A 346 -33.35 -1.17 -5.46
CA SER A 346 -32.20 -1.42 -4.59
C SER A 346 -31.78 -0.21 -3.76
N ALA A 347 -32.49 0.92 -3.88
CA ALA A 347 -32.17 2.19 -3.22
C ALA A 347 -30.80 2.81 -3.60
N GLU A 348 -30.25 2.42 -4.73
CA GLU A 348 -28.90 2.78 -5.16
C GLU A 348 -28.76 4.16 -5.77
N ILE A 349 -27.59 4.74 -5.56
CA ILE A 349 -27.10 5.94 -6.23
C ILE A 349 -25.62 5.76 -6.60
N GLY A 350 -25.10 6.58 -7.51
CA GLY A 350 -23.68 6.64 -7.80
C GLY A 350 -22.98 7.75 -7.02
N PRO A 351 -21.76 8.17 -7.46
CA PRO A 351 -20.91 9.07 -6.72
C PRO A 351 -21.48 10.48 -6.62
N GLY A 352 -21.32 11.10 -5.45
CA GLY A 352 -21.44 12.53 -5.24
C GLY A 352 -20.05 13.17 -5.16
N ILE A 353 -19.79 14.21 -5.94
CA ILE A 353 -18.47 14.85 -6.01
C ILE A 353 -18.59 16.36 -6.00
N LEU A 354 -17.88 17.02 -5.09
CA LEU A 354 -17.75 18.48 -5.08
C LEU A 354 -16.89 18.94 -6.26
N LEU A 355 -17.43 19.84 -7.06
CA LEU A 355 -16.75 20.46 -8.19
C LEU A 355 -15.93 21.68 -7.75
N PRO A 356 -14.93 22.11 -8.54
CA PRO A 356 -14.14 23.31 -8.24
C PRO A 356 -14.94 24.62 -8.19
N ASP A 357 -16.13 24.66 -8.76
CA ASP A 357 -17.03 25.81 -8.73
C ASP A 357 -17.94 25.85 -7.47
N GLY A 358 -17.79 24.88 -6.56
CA GLY A 358 -18.52 24.79 -5.31
C GLY A 358 -19.86 24.05 -5.39
N ARG A 359 -20.25 23.54 -6.55
CA ARG A 359 -21.44 22.69 -6.69
C ARG A 359 -21.11 21.24 -6.42
N ALA A 360 -22.01 20.47 -5.83
CA ALA A 360 -21.90 19.01 -5.76
C ALA A 360 -22.62 18.37 -6.95
N PHE A 361 -21.92 17.49 -7.67
CA PHE A 361 -22.44 16.71 -8.78
C PHE A 361 -22.76 15.30 -8.32
N PHE A 362 -24.02 14.89 -8.47
CA PHE A 362 -24.51 13.56 -8.16
C PHE A 362 -24.84 12.78 -9.43
N VAL A 363 -24.25 11.60 -9.57
CA VAL A 363 -24.54 10.69 -10.68
C VAL A 363 -25.58 9.70 -10.22
N GLY A 364 -26.75 9.72 -10.87
CA GLY A 364 -27.85 8.84 -10.48
C GLY A 364 -27.75 7.43 -11.05
N ALA A 365 -28.42 6.52 -10.38
CA ALA A 365 -28.65 5.14 -10.82
C ALA A 365 -29.96 4.97 -11.61
N ASN A 366 -30.68 6.06 -11.92
CA ASN A 366 -31.99 6.01 -12.57
C ASN A 366 -31.98 6.70 -13.93
N ALA A 367 -32.10 5.94 -15.00
CA ALA A 367 -32.37 6.41 -16.37
C ALA A 367 -31.41 7.49 -16.88
N GLY A 368 -30.14 7.43 -16.50
CA GLY A 368 -29.10 8.37 -16.93
C GLY A 368 -29.17 9.73 -16.26
N ARG A 369 -30.01 9.93 -15.28
CA ARG A 369 -30.20 11.23 -14.63
C ARG A 369 -29.04 11.59 -13.74
N THR A 370 -28.69 12.87 -13.73
CA THR A 370 -27.71 13.47 -12.84
C THR A 370 -28.29 14.73 -12.21
N ALA A 371 -27.72 15.19 -11.10
CA ALA A 371 -28.18 16.38 -10.41
C ALA A 371 -26.99 17.22 -9.90
N LEU A 372 -27.22 18.52 -9.77
CA LEU A 372 -26.25 19.47 -9.23
C LEU A 372 -26.86 20.20 -8.06
N TYR A 373 -26.14 20.19 -6.91
CA TYR A 373 -26.51 20.93 -5.72
C TYR A 373 -25.65 22.17 -5.55
N SER A 374 -26.26 23.27 -5.13
CA SER A 374 -25.60 24.50 -4.71
C SER A 374 -26.03 24.86 -3.30
N SER A 375 -25.07 25.12 -2.40
CA SER A 375 -25.34 25.59 -1.05
C SER A 375 -26.16 26.87 -1.05
N GLY A 376 -26.92 27.10 0.05
CA GLY A 376 -27.62 28.36 0.31
C GLY A 376 -26.69 29.47 0.80
N ALA A 377 -27.26 30.56 1.25
CA ALA A 377 -26.49 31.69 1.79
C ALA A 377 -25.89 31.40 3.16
N THR A 378 -26.51 30.49 3.92
CA THR A 378 -26.04 30.00 5.21
C THR A 378 -26.02 28.47 5.22
N SER A 379 -25.29 27.85 6.16
CA SER A 379 -25.19 26.39 6.29
C SER A 379 -26.54 25.71 6.57
N THR A 380 -27.51 26.43 7.13
CA THR A 380 -28.86 25.93 7.43
C THR A 380 -29.89 26.16 6.31
N ASP A 381 -29.57 27.00 5.30
CA ASP A 381 -30.46 27.19 4.14
C ASP A 381 -30.47 25.92 3.28
N ALA A 382 -31.62 25.53 2.78
CA ALA A 382 -31.78 24.31 2.00
C ALA A 382 -30.88 24.23 0.73
N GLY A 383 -30.45 25.36 0.22
CA GLY A 383 -29.74 25.41 -1.07
C GLY A 383 -30.67 25.18 -2.26
N SER A 384 -30.11 24.77 -3.37
CA SER A 384 -30.89 24.55 -4.60
C SER A 384 -30.34 23.43 -5.45
N TRP A 385 -31.26 22.69 -6.09
CA TRP A 385 -30.94 21.63 -7.01
C TRP A 385 -31.28 22.01 -8.45
N SER A 386 -30.45 21.60 -9.39
CA SER A 386 -30.72 21.65 -10.81
C SER A 386 -30.47 20.29 -11.47
N ALA A 387 -31.21 20.01 -12.55
CA ALA A 387 -30.92 18.81 -13.35
C ALA A 387 -29.54 18.96 -14.01
N GLY A 388 -28.72 17.93 -13.89
CA GLY A 388 -27.50 17.78 -14.65
C GLY A 388 -27.77 17.19 -16.05
N PRO A 389 -26.74 17.03 -16.88
CA PRO A 389 -26.88 16.41 -18.19
C PRO A 389 -27.21 14.92 -18.06
N THR A 390 -28.06 14.41 -18.95
CA THR A 390 -28.40 12.99 -19.00
C THR A 390 -27.26 12.19 -19.59
N ILE A 391 -26.90 11.06 -18.97
CA ILE A 391 -25.87 10.12 -19.48
C ILE A 391 -26.40 9.52 -20.79
N PRO A 392 -25.70 9.72 -21.91
CA PRO A 392 -26.18 9.27 -23.21
C PRO A 392 -26.03 7.74 -23.33
N MET A 393 -27.09 7.08 -23.82
CA MET A 393 -27.01 5.67 -24.24
C MET A 393 -25.96 5.52 -25.35
N GLN A 394 -25.23 4.41 -25.31
CA GLN A 394 -24.24 4.08 -26.33
C GLN A 394 -24.84 3.16 -27.41
N PRO A 395 -24.32 3.15 -28.64
CA PRO A 395 -24.75 2.21 -29.66
C PRO A 395 -24.67 0.76 -29.17
N GLY A 396 -25.81 0.05 -29.19
CA GLY A 396 -25.92 -1.33 -28.73
C GLY A 396 -26.37 -1.50 -27.28
N ASP A 397 -26.51 -0.43 -26.49
CA ASP A 397 -27.10 -0.51 -25.16
C ASP A 397 -28.59 -0.79 -25.27
N ALA A 398 -29.04 -1.81 -24.54
CA ALA A 398 -30.46 -2.19 -24.46
C ALA A 398 -31.22 -1.37 -23.41
N ASN A 399 -30.53 -0.88 -22.39
CA ASN A 399 -31.05 -0.16 -21.25
C ASN A 399 -30.43 1.23 -21.13
N PRO A 400 -31.11 2.19 -20.49
CA PRO A 400 -30.48 3.44 -20.06
C PRO A 400 -29.25 3.17 -19.20
N LEU A 401 -28.30 4.08 -19.17
CA LEU A 401 -27.14 4.01 -18.29
C LEU A 401 -27.43 4.72 -16.97
N GLY A 402 -26.78 4.25 -15.90
CA GLY A 402 -26.80 4.86 -14.57
C GLY A 402 -25.62 4.36 -13.76
N SER A 403 -25.32 5.03 -12.67
CA SER A 403 -24.27 4.59 -11.75
C SER A 403 -24.92 4.02 -10.50
N LYS A 404 -24.89 2.70 -10.35
CA LYS A 404 -25.29 1.97 -9.15
C LYS A 404 -24.01 1.62 -8.41
N ASP A 405 -23.81 2.18 -7.23
CA ASP A 405 -22.55 2.07 -6.48
C ASP A 405 -21.34 2.23 -7.40
N GLY A 406 -21.35 3.23 -8.20
CA GLY A 406 -20.28 3.47 -9.15
C GLY A 406 -19.28 4.47 -8.59
N PRO A 407 -17.99 4.34 -8.93
CA PRO A 407 -16.98 5.29 -8.52
C PRO A 407 -16.96 6.53 -9.39
N GLY A 408 -16.52 7.64 -8.78
CA GLY A 408 -16.16 8.87 -9.45
C GLY A 408 -14.92 9.51 -8.86
N ALA A 409 -14.18 10.28 -9.66
CA ALA A 409 -12.95 10.95 -9.25
C ALA A 409 -12.83 12.32 -9.90
N LEU A 410 -12.53 13.36 -9.10
CA LEU A 410 -12.17 14.68 -9.61
C LEU A 410 -10.72 14.66 -10.09
N MET A 411 -10.50 15.07 -11.34
CA MET A 411 -9.18 15.19 -11.95
C MET A 411 -8.61 16.61 -11.78
N PRO A 412 -7.29 16.79 -11.85
CA PRO A 412 -6.64 18.10 -11.68
C PRO A 412 -7.17 19.20 -12.60
N GLY A 413 -7.62 18.86 -13.80
CA GLY A 413 -8.23 19.79 -14.75
C GLY A 413 -9.66 20.23 -14.39
N GLY A 414 -10.23 19.74 -13.26
CA GLY A 414 -11.56 20.11 -12.78
C GLY A 414 -12.71 19.25 -13.35
N LYS A 415 -12.42 18.29 -14.19
CA LYS A 415 -13.42 17.31 -14.67
C LYS A 415 -13.57 16.15 -13.72
N VAL A 416 -14.76 15.58 -13.67
CA VAL A 416 -15.06 14.34 -12.95
C VAL A 416 -15.02 13.17 -13.93
N LEU A 417 -14.17 12.19 -13.69
CA LEU A 417 -14.22 10.88 -14.32
C LEU A 417 -15.14 9.98 -13.49
N PHE A 418 -16.12 9.32 -14.11
CA PHE A 418 -17.01 8.40 -13.40
C PHE A 418 -17.43 7.23 -14.28
N THR A 419 -18.01 6.19 -13.68
CA THR A 419 -18.55 5.04 -14.39
C THR A 419 -20.07 5.05 -14.41
N ALA A 420 -20.65 4.53 -15.48
CA ALA A 420 -22.09 4.23 -15.59
C ALA A 420 -22.26 2.91 -16.34
N GLY A 421 -23.20 2.08 -15.90
CA GLY A 421 -23.56 0.81 -16.51
C GLY A 421 -25.04 0.76 -16.90
N PRO A 422 -25.51 -0.30 -17.58
CA PRO A 422 -26.91 -0.48 -17.89
C PRO A 422 -27.76 -0.59 -16.63
N VAL A 423 -28.91 0.08 -16.57
CA VAL A 423 -29.89 0.00 -15.48
C VAL A 423 -31.25 -0.36 -16.07
N ASP A 424 -31.91 -1.40 -15.53
CA ASP A 424 -33.22 -1.82 -16.01
C ASP A 424 -34.39 -1.18 -15.23
N GLY A 425 -34.08 -0.49 -14.12
CA GLY A 425 -35.06 0.32 -13.36
C GLY A 425 -36.10 -0.48 -12.58
N SER A 426 -36.05 -1.81 -12.59
CA SER A 426 -37.11 -2.63 -12.00
C SER A 426 -36.64 -3.88 -11.26
N SER A 427 -35.50 -4.44 -11.58
CA SER A 427 -35.04 -5.72 -11.03
C SER A 427 -34.07 -5.62 -9.88
N GLY A 428 -33.50 -4.45 -9.61
CA GLY A 428 -32.38 -4.28 -8.68
C GLY A 428 -31.05 -4.89 -9.13
N ASN A 429 -30.98 -5.46 -10.34
CA ASN A 429 -29.77 -6.10 -10.84
C ASN A 429 -28.66 -5.10 -11.15
N PHE A 430 -27.42 -5.52 -10.88
CA PHE A 430 -26.20 -4.79 -11.26
C PHE A 430 -25.69 -5.34 -12.60
N LEU A 431 -25.90 -4.58 -13.66
CA LEU A 431 -25.60 -5.02 -15.02
C LEU A 431 -24.23 -4.52 -15.50
N ALA A 432 -23.58 -5.34 -16.30
CA ALA A 432 -22.34 -5.01 -17.00
C ALA A 432 -22.63 -4.58 -18.46
N PRO A 433 -21.68 -3.89 -19.11
CA PRO A 433 -20.37 -3.42 -18.65
C PRO A 433 -20.41 -2.00 -18.07
N SER A 434 -19.34 -1.60 -17.36
CA SER A 434 -19.09 -0.21 -17.00
C SER A 434 -18.62 0.60 -18.20
N ARG A 435 -19.13 1.82 -18.32
CA ARG A 435 -18.75 2.83 -19.31
C ARG A 435 -18.17 4.05 -18.62
N PHE A 436 -17.14 4.65 -19.18
CA PHE A 436 -16.48 5.81 -18.59
C PHE A 436 -16.90 7.10 -19.24
N PHE A 437 -17.15 8.12 -18.41
CA PHE A 437 -17.53 9.45 -18.81
C PHE A 437 -16.71 10.51 -18.07
N GLU A 438 -16.45 11.63 -18.75
CA GLU A 438 -15.97 12.86 -18.15
C GLU A 438 -17.11 13.87 -18.06
N PHE A 439 -17.25 14.54 -16.91
CA PHE A 439 -18.12 15.68 -16.70
C PHE A 439 -17.28 16.94 -16.50
N ASP A 440 -17.49 17.99 -17.30
CA ASP A 440 -16.71 19.24 -17.27
C ASP A 440 -17.38 20.37 -16.46
N GLY A 441 -18.39 20.05 -15.64
CA GLY A 441 -19.23 21.02 -14.93
C GLY A 441 -20.49 21.46 -15.71
N THR A 442 -20.59 21.08 -16.99
CA THR A 442 -21.71 21.46 -17.87
C THR A 442 -22.17 20.30 -18.76
N ALA A 443 -21.25 19.58 -19.38
CA ALA A 443 -21.52 18.55 -20.38
C ALA A 443 -20.81 17.24 -20.03
N LEU A 444 -21.37 16.13 -20.53
CA LEU A 444 -20.78 14.81 -20.47
C LEU A 444 -20.09 14.45 -21.78
N ALA A 445 -18.89 13.90 -21.66
CA ALA A 445 -18.15 13.31 -22.76
C ALA A 445 -17.88 11.83 -22.50
N ARG A 446 -18.21 10.96 -23.46
CA ARG A 446 -17.82 9.55 -23.43
C ARG A 446 -16.31 9.44 -23.67
N VAL A 447 -15.61 8.69 -22.80
CA VAL A 447 -14.18 8.39 -22.95
C VAL A 447 -13.95 6.89 -23.13
N SER A 448 -12.73 6.47 -23.44
CA SER A 448 -12.40 5.05 -23.57
C SER A 448 -12.58 4.33 -22.25
N ASP A 449 -13.11 3.11 -22.29
CA ASP A 449 -13.21 2.23 -21.12
C ASP A 449 -11.84 1.73 -20.69
N ALA A 450 -11.69 1.44 -19.40
CA ALA A 450 -10.55 0.67 -18.91
C ALA A 450 -10.55 -0.72 -19.56
N PRO A 451 -9.38 -1.35 -19.81
CA PRO A 451 -9.30 -2.64 -20.52
C PRO A 451 -10.09 -3.77 -19.86
N ASN A 452 -10.32 -3.72 -18.55
CA ASN A 452 -11.08 -4.70 -17.77
C ASN A 452 -12.43 -4.16 -17.26
N ALA A 453 -13.08 -3.26 -17.97
CA ALA A 453 -14.36 -2.65 -17.58
C ALA A 453 -15.61 -3.51 -17.92
N ASP A 454 -15.45 -4.77 -18.23
CA ASP A 454 -16.51 -5.74 -18.51
C ASP A 454 -17.25 -6.22 -17.24
N CYS A 455 -17.51 -5.31 -16.30
CA CYS A 455 -18.10 -5.54 -14.99
C CYS A 455 -19.20 -4.52 -14.66
N PRO A 456 -20.11 -4.81 -13.69
CA PRO A 456 -20.98 -3.80 -13.12
C PRO A 456 -20.20 -2.67 -12.45
N THR A 457 -20.84 -1.51 -12.28
CA THR A 457 -20.18 -0.30 -11.73
C THR A 457 -19.65 -0.49 -10.33
N TYR A 458 -20.39 -1.22 -9.47
CA TYR A 458 -20.01 -1.45 -8.06
C TYR A 458 -18.70 -2.22 -7.88
N GLN A 459 -18.28 -3.00 -8.88
CA GLN A 459 -16.99 -3.73 -8.80
C GLN A 459 -15.77 -2.85 -9.06
N GLY A 460 -15.97 -1.65 -9.52
CA GLY A 460 -14.89 -0.70 -9.84
C GLY A 460 -14.57 0.27 -8.72
N ARG A 461 -13.33 0.72 -8.67
CA ARG A 461 -12.87 1.79 -7.78
C ARG A 461 -12.07 2.81 -8.56
N LEU A 462 -12.28 4.09 -8.30
CA LEU A 462 -11.49 5.19 -8.85
C LEU A 462 -10.80 5.92 -7.70
N LEU A 463 -9.48 6.10 -7.79
CA LEU A 463 -8.68 6.81 -6.79
C LEU A 463 -7.84 7.89 -7.45
N PRO A 464 -8.03 9.19 -7.11
CA PRO A 464 -7.15 10.26 -7.53
C PRO A 464 -5.74 10.08 -6.97
N LEU A 465 -4.72 10.12 -7.84
CA LEU A 465 -3.32 9.96 -7.46
C LEU A 465 -2.59 11.29 -7.39
N PRO A 466 -1.54 11.41 -6.55
CA PRO A 466 -0.79 12.66 -6.39
C PRO A 466 -0.04 13.12 -7.65
N ASN A 467 0.17 12.23 -8.62
CA ASN A 467 0.77 12.57 -9.92
C ASN A 467 -0.26 13.08 -10.95
N GLY A 468 -1.52 13.24 -10.53
CA GLY A 468 -2.61 13.74 -11.38
C GLY A 468 -3.33 12.68 -12.21
N GLN A 469 -2.95 11.42 -12.10
CA GLN A 469 -3.66 10.29 -12.71
C GLN A 469 -4.83 9.85 -11.82
N VAL A 470 -5.73 9.04 -12.37
CA VAL A 470 -6.79 8.35 -11.62
C VAL A 470 -6.57 6.84 -11.77
N LEU A 471 -6.38 6.16 -10.65
CA LEU A 471 -6.28 4.70 -10.60
C LEU A 471 -7.66 4.07 -10.77
N TRP A 472 -7.77 3.07 -11.63
CA TRP A 472 -8.87 2.13 -11.74
C TRP A 472 -8.46 0.77 -11.18
N ALA A 473 -9.15 0.30 -10.16
CA ALA A 473 -9.03 -1.05 -9.62
C ALA A 473 -10.38 -1.75 -9.73
N ARG A 474 -10.36 -3.07 -9.97
CA ARG A 474 -11.55 -3.91 -10.07
C ARG A 474 -11.45 -5.07 -9.09
N GLU A 475 -12.46 -5.27 -8.26
CA GLU A 475 -12.43 -6.17 -7.10
C GLU A 475 -12.25 -7.66 -7.41
N ASP A 476 -12.50 -8.09 -8.64
CA ASP A 476 -12.36 -9.51 -9.08
C ASP A 476 -11.17 -9.71 -10.03
N LYS A 477 -10.30 -8.69 -10.20
CA LYS A 477 -9.10 -8.72 -11.04
C LYS A 477 -7.89 -8.23 -10.27
N ASP A 478 -6.71 -8.68 -10.68
CA ASP A 478 -5.44 -8.19 -10.15
C ASP A 478 -4.81 -7.09 -11.02
N GLU A 479 -5.28 -6.94 -12.27
CA GLU A 479 -4.83 -5.89 -13.18
C GLU A 479 -5.49 -4.56 -12.85
N MET A 480 -4.66 -3.56 -12.65
CA MET A 480 -5.06 -2.18 -12.40
C MET A 480 -4.56 -1.24 -13.51
N TYR A 481 -5.26 -0.13 -13.70
CA TYR A 481 -4.94 0.83 -14.76
C TYR A 481 -4.99 2.26 -14.23
N ALA A 482 -4.13 3.12 -14.75
CA ALA A 482 -4.16 4.55 -14.49
C ALA A 482 -4.70 5.31 -15.70
N TYR A 483 -5.69 6.15 -15.46
CA TYR A 483 -6.20 7.10 -16.45
C TYR A 483 -5.43 8.39 -16.38
N THR A 484 -4.93 8.85 -17.52
CA THR A 484 -4.21 10.11 -17.65
C THR A 484 -5.04 11.09 -18.48
N ASN A 485 -5.44 12.20 -17.86
CA ASN A 485 -5.97 13.37 -18.56
C ASN A 485 -4.87 14.44 -18.60
N THR A 486 -4.73 15.11 -19.73
CA THR A 486 -3.67 16.11 -19.97
C THR A 486 -4.10 17.55 -19.71
N GLU A 487 -5.31 17.77 -19.19
CA GLU A 487 -5.80 19.10 -18.85
C GLU A 487 -5.07 19.63 -17.61
N ALA A 488 -4.51 20.83 -17.75
CA ALA A 488 -3.80 21.48 -16.64
C ALA A 488 -4.80 22.06 -15.62
N PRO A 489 -4.46 22.02 -14.33
CA PRO A 489 -5.25 22.70 -13.31
C PRO A 489 -5.15 24.22 -13.48
N GLN A 490 -6.16 24.95 -12.99
CA GLN A 490 -6.06 26.40 -12.86
C GLN A 490 -5.07 26.76 -11.76
N ASP A 491 -4.29 27.82 -11.96
CA ASP A 491 -3.30 28.24 -10.95
C ASP A 491 -3.95 28.63 -9.61
N ALA A 492 -5.19 29.15 -9.63
CA ALA A 492 -5.96 29.48 -8.44
C ALA A 492 -6.33 28.27 -7.56
N TRP A 493 -6.22 27.05 -8.09
CA TRP A 493 -6.55 25.81 -7.36
C TRP A 493 -5.34 25.20 -6.64
N ARG A 494 -4.14 25.74 -6.89
CA ARG A 494 -2.90 25.21 -6.32
C ARG A 494 -2.81 25.47 -4.82
N PRO A 495 -2.33 24.51 -4.04
CA PRO A 495 -1.86 24.79 -2.69
C PRO A 495 -0.79 25.90 -2.70
N VAL A 496 -0.81 26.76 -1.68
CA VAL A 496 0.18 27.85 -1.53
C VAL A 496 0.91 27.65 -0.21
N ILE A 497 2.23 27.55 -0.25
CA ILE A 497 3.09 27.43 0.92
C ILE A 497 3.37 28.83 1.47
N ASP A 498 3.09 29.08 2.75
CA ASP A 498 3.33 30.37 3.39
C ASP A 498 4.83 30.66 3.54
N THR A 499 5.57 29.69 4.08
CA THR A 499 7.01 29.81 4.32
C THR A 499 7.70 28.49 3.99
N CYS A 500 8.60 28.53 3.04
CA CYS A 500 9.43 27.37 2.69
C CYS A 500 10.56 27.17 3.72
N PRO A 501 10.73 25.96 4.27
CA PRO A 501 11.88 25.66 5.11
C PRO A 501 13.17 25.79 4.29
N ARG A 502 14.17 26.51 4.81
CA ARG A 502 15.46 26.63 4.10
C ARG A 502 16.25 25.32 4.09
N GLN A 503 16.12 24.56 5.18
CA GLN A 503 16.83 23.31 5.40
C GLN A 503 15.87 22.29 6.02
N VAL A 504 16.04 21.03 5.66
CA VAL A 504 15.39 19.87 6.30
C VAL A 504 16.43 18.76 6.42
N SER A 505 16.25 17.85 7.37
CA SER A 505 17.14 16.71 7.54
C SER A 505 16.35 15.41 7.48
N PRO A 506 16.92 14.32 6.93
CA PRO A 506 16.33 12.99 7.04
C PRO A 506 16.00 12.63 8.49
N ASP A 507 14.96 11.84 8.68
CA ASP A 507 14.48 11.35 9.98
C ASP A 507 14.10 12.48 10.97
N THR A 508 13.66 13.64 10.46
CA THR A 508 13.17 14.76 11.28
C THR A 508 11.72 15.10 10.96
N VAL A 509 11.08 15.86 11.85
CA VAL A 509 9.72 16.35 11.67
C VAL A 509 9.73 17.88 11.71
N PHE A 510 8.97 18.51 10.81
CA PHE A 510 8.77 19.95 10.81
C PHE A 510 7.31 20.30 10.49
N THR A 511 6.88 21.48 10.92
CA THR A 511 5.54 21.99 10.59
C THR A 511 5.60 22.80 9.29
N LEU A 512 4.68 22.52 8.37
CA LEU A 512 4.44 23.31 7.18
C LEU A 512 3.07 23.97 7.25
N SER A 513 2.98 25.22 6.81
CA SER A 513 1.73 25.99 6.76
C SER A 513 1.46 26.56 5.37
N GLY A 514 0.18 26.75 5.05
CA GLY A 514 -0.21 27.34 3.81
C GLY A 514 -1.72 27.35 3.62
N THR A 515 -2.15 27.76 2.43
CA THR A 515 -3.56 27.81 2.06
C THR A 515 -3.89 26.75 1.00
N GLN A 516 -5.15 26.34 0.95
CA GLN A 516 -5.66 25.29 0.04
C GLN A 516 -4.91 23.95 0.13
N PHE A 517 -4.32 23.62 1.30
CA PHE A 517 -3.60 22.36 1.54
C PHE A 517 -4.51 21.14 1.43
N ASN A 518 -5.82 21.31 1.63
CA ASN A 518 -6.83 20.27 1.53
C ASN A 518 -7.43 20.09 0.13
N GLY A 519 -6.99 20.92 -0.84
CA GLY A 519 -7.59 20.91 -2.16
C GLY A 519 -9.03 21.48 -2.19
N LEU A 520 -9.70 21.29 -3.29
CA LEU A 520 -11.03 21.86 -3.55
C LEU A 520 -12.17 20.87 -3.27
N SER A 521 -11.88 19.58 -3.07
CA SER A 521 -12.85 18.50 -3.00
C SER A 521 -12.27 17.34 -2.22
N GLN A 522 -13.12 16.46 -1.71
CA GLN A 522 -12.68 15.11 -1.30
C GLN A 522 -12.14 14.32 -2.50
N ALA A 523 -12.47 14.76 -3.71
CA ALA A 523 -12.00 14.31 -5.02
C ALA A 523 -12.33 12.86 -5.38
N GLN A 524 -12.89 12.08 -4.49
CA GLN A 524 -13.36 10.73 -4.72
C GLN A 524 -14.78 10.60 -4.17
N GLY A 525 -15.64 9.88 -4.87
CA GLY A 525 -16.95 9.47 -4.44
C GLY A 525 -17.23 8.07 -4.97
N TYR A 526 -17.99 7.34 -4.22
CA TYR A 526 -18.53 6.04 -4.56
C TYR A 526 -20.03 6.08 -4.29
N GLY A 527 -20.70 5.01 -3.94
CA GLY A 527 -22.02 5.08 -3.33
C GLY A 527 -21.88 5.55 -1.88
N ASP A 528 -21.81 4.63 -0.98
CA ASP A 528 -21.74 4.85 0.47
C ASP A 528 -20.44 4.34 1.10
N ASP A 529 -20.04 3.11 0.85
CA ASP A 529 -18.86 2.46 1.42
C ASP A 529 -17.52 2.95 0.81
N TYR A 530 -16.43 2.40 1.28
CA TYR A 530 -15.08 2.60 0.74
C TYR A 530 -14.71 4.06 0.44
N SER A 531 -15.06 5.00 1.30
CA SER A 531 -14.66 6.40 1.10
C SER A 531 -13.12 6.50 1.02
N ALA A 532 -12.64 6.99 -0.10
CA ALA A 532 -11.23 7.19 -0.40
C ALA A 532 -10.93 8.68 -0.63
N ALA A 533 -11.50 9.55 0.20
CA ALA A 533 -11.27 10.99 0.16
C ALA A 533 -9.77 11.32 0.23
N THR A 534 -9.33 12.30 -0.56
CA THR A 534 -7.92 12.72 -0.69
C THR A 534 -7.70 14.18 -0.38
N ASN A 535 -8.57 14.79 0.46
CA ASN A 535 -8.54 16.20 0.83
C ASN A 535 -7.61 16.50 2.01
N TYR A 536 -6.38 16.06 1.93
CA TYR A 536 -5.31 16.35 2.88
C TYR A 536 -4.00 16.65 2.14
N PRO A 537 -3.08 17.43 2.76
CA PRO A 537 -1.83 17.79 2.13
C PRO A 537 -0.88 16.59 2.01
N LEU A 538 -0.37 16.35 0.83
CA LEU A 538 0.79 15.51 0.61
C LEU A 538 2.01 16.39 0.39
N VAL A 539 3.12 16.04 0.97
CA VAL A 539 4.39 16.76 0.77
C VAL A 539 5.38 15.88 0.05
N ARG A 540 5.97 16.41 -1.02
CA ARG A 540 7.03 15.70 -1.75
C ARG A 540 8.27 16.57 -1.92
N ILE A 541 9.42 15.92 -1.90
CA ILE A 541 10.71 16.58 -2.11
C ILE A 541 11.40 15.90 -3.30
N ARG A 542 11.82 16.73 -4.25
CA ARG A 542 12.55 16.30 -5.45
C ARG A 542 13.97 16.81 -5.39
N ASN A 543 14.94 15.92 -5.40
CA ASN A 543 16.35 16.31 -5.53
C ASN A 543 16.60 16.96 -6.89
N ALA A 544 17.16 18.17 -6.89
CA ALA A 544 17.35 18.96 -8.11
C ALA A 544 18.47 18.40 -9.02
N ARG A 545 19.36 17.58 -8.49
CA ARG A 545 20.47 16.99 -9.24
C ARG A 545 20.08 15.66 -9.88
N SER A 546 19.56 14.72 -9.09
CA SER A 546 19.20 13.37 -9.55
C SER A 546 17.81 13.32 -10.18
N GLY A 547 16.93 14.27 -9.82
CA GLY A 547 15.52 14.24 -10.15
C GLY A 547 14.71 13.27 -9.28
N ALA A 548 15.33 12.55 -8.36
CA ALA A 548 14.68 11.60 -7.48
C ALA A 548 13.64 12.30 -6.59
N LEU A 549 12.43 11.76 -6.56
CA LEU A 549 11.30 12.24 -5.79
C LEU A 549 11.02 11.30 -4.63
N ARG A 550 10.71 11.88 -3.45
CA ARG A 550 10.18 11.17 -2.29
C ARG A 550 9.00 11.92 -1.70
N TYR A 551 7.96 11.20 -1.35
CA TYR A 551 6.89 11.73 -0.52
C TYR A 551 7.30 11.63 0.95
N CYS A 552 6.98 12.67 1.71
CA CYS A 552 7.11 12.72 3.16
C CYS A 552 5.74 12.39 3.76
N ARG A 553 5.67 11.52 4.78
CA ARG A 553 4.41 11.27 5.47
C ARG A 553 3.95 12.57 6.16
N THR A 554 2.69 12.91 6.01
CA THR A 554 2.08 14.06 6.69
C THR A 554 1.11 13.61 7.78
N SER A 555 0.96 14.41 8.83
CA SER A 555 0.05 14.13 9.97
C SER A 555 -0.37 15.43 10.66
N ASP A 556 -1.28 15.30 11.61
CA ASP A 556 -1.76 16.38 12.47
C ASP A 556 -2.23 17.60 11.64
N HIS A 557 -3.05 17.31 10.64
CA HIS A 557 -3.64 18.35 9.82
C HIS A 557 -4.58 19.19 10.66
N SER A 558 -4.36 20.51 10.70
CA SER A 558 -5.17 21.42 11.51
C SER A 558 -6.61 21.59 11.00
N ASN A 559 -6.90 21.12 9.79
CA ASN A 559 -8.21 21.15 9.15
C ASN A 559 -8.34 20.03 8.13
N MET A 560 -9.54 19.41 8.04
CA MET A 560 -9.87 18.37 7.06
C MET A 560 -11.03 18.79 6.14
N GLY A 561 -11.31 20.06 6.04
CA GLY A 561 -12.32 20.60 5.13
C GLY A 561 -11.90 20.56 3.66
N VAL A 562 -12.74 21.13 2.80
CA VAL A 562 -12.50 21.25 1.36
C VAL A 562 -12.63 22.73 0.96
N ALA A 563 -11.97 23.12 -0.12
CA ALA A 563 -12.02 24.49 -0.67
C ALA A 563 -11.86 25.57 0.43
N THR A 564 -10.87 25.37 1.32
CA THR A 564 -10.66 26.19 2.52
C THR A 564 -10.27 27.65 2.22
N GLY A 565 -10.07 28.01 0.95
CA GLY A 565 -9.79 29.36 0.50
C GLY A 565 -8.54 29.95 1.12
N SER A 566 -8.68 31.08 1.83
CA SER A 566 -7.57 31.76 2.52
C SER A 566 -7.29 31.26 3.95
N LEU A 567 -7.99 30.24 4.43
CA LEU A 567 -7.71 29.63 5.72
C LEU A 567 -6.32 29.00 5.71
N THR A 568 -5.48 29.41 6.66
CA THR A 568 -4.19 28.76 6.85
C THR A 568 -4.38 27.38 7.48
N VAL A 569 -3.85 26.37 6.82
CA VAL A 569 -3.83 24.98 7.27
C VAL A 569 -2.39 24.60 7.58
N THR A 570 -2.18 23.88 8.67
CA THR A 570 -0.87 23.35 9.07
C THR A 570 -0.86 21.84 9.02
N THR A 571 0.33 21.28 8.78
CA THR A 571 0.58 19.84 8.81
C THR A 571 1.98 19.55 9.35
N GLN A 572 2.15 18.45 10.06
CA GLN A 572 3.46 17.90 10.38
C GLN A 572 3.99 17.12 9.19
N VAL A 573 5.25 17.32 8.85
CA VAL A 573 5.94 16.66 7.73
C VAL A 573 7.06 15.81 8.30
N HIS A 574 6.94 14.48 8.14
CA HIS A 574 7.93 13.50 8.57
C HIS A 574 8.86 13.20 7.40
N VAL A 575 10.11 13.65 7.48
CA VAL A 575 11.10 13.49 6.42
C VAL A 575 11.62 12.05 6.42
N PRO A 576 11.55 11.32 5.28
CA PRO A 576 12.06 9.95 5.20
C PRO A 576 13.56 9.88 5.52
N ALA A 577 13.98 8.81 6.20
CA ALA A 577 15.39 8.58 6.57
C ALA A 577 16.30 8.39 5.33
N ASP A 578 15.74 7.94 4.20
CA ASP A 578 16.44 7.70 2.93
C ASP A 578 16.37 8.89 1.95
N LEU A 579 15.93 10.08 2.41
CA LEU A 579 15.86 11.26 1.54
C LEU A 579 17.26 11.68 1.08
N GLU A 580 17.45 11.84 -0.22
CA GLU A 580 18.72 12.19 -0.84
C GLU A 580 19.16 13.61 -0.42
N LEU A 581 20.40 13.73 0.06
CA LEU A 581 20.98 15.00 0.48
C LEU A 581 21.22 15.95 -0.70
N GLY A 582 21.14 17.26 -0.42
CA GLY A 582 21.48 18.32 -1.37
C GLY A 582 20.32 19.24 -1.70
N PHE A 583 20.58 20.10 -2.68
CA PHE A 583 19.61 21.09 -3.13
C PHE A 583 18.37 20.39 -3.76
N SER A 584 17.20 20.73 -3.28
CA SER A 584 15.94 20.07 -3.61
C SER A 584 14.80 21.07 -3.77
N LEU A 585 13.69 20.59 -4.32
CA LEU A 585 12.44 21.30 -4.49
C LEU A 585 11.36 20.61 -3.65
N LEU A 586 10.70 21.37 -2.78
CA LEU A 586 9.58 20.91 -1.96
C LEU A 586 8.27 21.41 -2.57
N GLU A 587 7.28 20.54 -2.65
CA GLU A 587 5.93 20.85 -3.12
C GLU A 587 4.89 20.24 -2.18
N VAL A 588 3.77 20.94 -2.00
CA VAL A 588 2.53 20.38 -1.44
C VAL A 588 1.64 19.95 -2.58
N VAL A 589 1.03 18.79 -2.48
CA VAL A 589 0.09 18.26 -3.46
C VAL A 589 -1.25 18.01 -2.78
N ALA A 590 -2.33 18.52 -3.36
CA ALA A 590 -3.70 18.21 -2.95
C ALA A 590 -4.57 17.97 -4.19
N ASN A 591 -5.41 16.94 -4.17
CA ASN A 591 -6.23 16.49 -5.31
C ASN A 591 -5.41 16.34 -6.62
N GLY A 592 -4.17 15.84 -6.54
CA GLY A 592 -3.27 15.70 -7.67
C GLY A 592 -2.67 17.01 -8.21
N ILE A 593 -2.94 18.15 -7.58
CA ILE A 593 -2.46 19.47 -7.98
C ILE A 593 -1.30 19.89 -7.07
N ALA A 594 -0.13 20.12 -7.68
CA ALA A 594 1.05 20.56 -6.95
C ALA A 594 1.09 22.08 -6.76
N SER A 595 1.58 22.52 -5.60
CA SER A 595 1.96 23.92 -5.35
C SER A 595 3.07 24.38 -6.30
N THR A 596 3.34 25.69 -6.35
CA THR A 596 4.62 26.17 -6.86
C THR A 596 5.75 25.59 -6.02
N PRO A 597 6.78 24.97 -6.65
CA PRO A 597 7.88 24.36 -5.89
C PRO A 597 8.71 25.42 -5.15
N CYS A 598 9.06 25.15 -3.91
CA CYS A 598 9.95 25.99 -3.14
C CYS A 598 11.31 25.31 -2.92
N ARG A 599 12.36 26.13 -2.74
CA ARG A 599 13.75 25.66 -2.62
C ARG A 599 14.06 25.26 -1.21
N VAL A 600 14.59 24.06 -1.02
CA VAL A 600 15.03 23.51 0.27
C VAL A 600 16.39 22.82 0.11
N ASN A 601 17.23 22.89 1.13
CA ASN A 601 18.46 22.11 1.17
C ASN A 601 18.31 20.94 2.13
N VAL A 602 18.45 19.71 1.63
CA VAL A 602 18.45 18.50 2.46
C VAL A 602 19.86 18.29 3.00
N ILE A 603 20.03 18.38 4.31
CA ILE A 603 21.34 18.30 4.98
C ILE A 603 21.37 17.13 5.97
N ASP A 604 22.58 16.58 6.18
CA ASP A 604 22.82 15.60 7.22
C ASP A 604 22.72 16.27 8.60
N HIS A 605 21.90 15.74 9.49
CA HIS A 605 21.69 16.30 10.83
C HIS A 605 22.98 16.41 11.64
N ASP A 606 23.90 15.44 11.49
CA ASP A 606 25.15 15.37 12.25
C ASP A 606 26.23 16.35 11.74
N LYS A 607 26.08 16.90 10.51
CA LYS A 607 27.02 17.82 9.87
C LYS A 607 26.52 19.26 9.79
N GLY A 608 25.30 19.54 10.25
CA GLY A 608 24.67 20.86 10.16
C GLY A 608 25.40 21.97 10.92
N SER A 609 26.17 21.64 11.97
CA SER A 609 26.99 22.58 12.71
C SER A 609 28.26 23.02 11.97
N ASP A 610 28.85 22.12 11.16
CA ASP A 610 30.08 22.42 10.39
C ASP A 610 29.75 23.18 9.10
N GLN A 611 28.59 22.91 8.48
CA GLN A 611 28.18 23.58 7.24
C GLN A 611 27.76 25.04 7.47
N GLN A 612 27.11 25.33 8.61
CA GLN A 612 26.78 26.72 8.98
C GLN A 612 28.03 27.58 9.18
N GLY A 613 29.14 26.99 9.63
CA GLY A 613 30.45 27.64 9.73
C GLY A 613 31.03 27.98 8.36
N LEU A 614 30.89 27.07 7.40
CA LEU A 614 31.38 27.24 6.02
C LEU A 614 30.57 28.28 5.24
N ASP A 615 29.24 28.25 5.36
CA ASP A 615 28.33 29.20 4.67
C ASP A 615 28.52 30.63 5.21
N GLN A 616 28.71 30.79 6.53
CA GLN A 616 29.08 32.09 7.11
C GLN A 616 30.45 32.57 6.66
N GLN A 617 31.38 31.66 6.43
CA GLN A 617 32.72 32.00 5.93
C GLN A 617 32.69 32.40 4.45
N VAL A 618 31.85 31.75 3.63
CA VAL A 618 31.60 32.10 2.22
C VAL A 618 30.87 33.44 2.10
N GLU A 619 29.87 33.71 2.95
CA GLU A 619 29.21 35.03 3.00
C GLU A 619 30.17 36.15 3.43
N ARG A 620 31.03 35.92 4.42
CA ARG A 620 32.05 36.89 4.84
C ARG A 620 33.09 37.15 3.75
N LEU A 621 33.48 36.12 2.99
CA LEU A 621 34.38 36.27 1.86
C LEU A 621 33.73 36.98 0.68
N ALA A 622 32.45 36.78 0.43
CA ALA A 622 31.69 37.49 -0.57
C ALA A 622 31.46 38.98 -0.21
N GLN A 623 31.25 39.29 1.08
CA GLN A 623 31.16 40.67 1.59
C GLN A 623 32.51 41.42 1.64
N ALA A 624 33.61 40.69 1.72
CA ALA A 624 34.96 41.28 1.69
C ALA A 624 35.48 41.53 0.27
N ALA A 625 34.79 40.99 -0.76
CA ALA A 625 35.15 41.16 -2.17
C ALA A 625 34.35 42.30 -2.87
N HIS A 626 33.51 43.00 -2.14
CA HIS A 626 32.82 44.25 -2.49
C HIS A 626 33.37 45.41 -1.63
#